data_2afdbcb2b03b668190a01ee35bbe3e9b
#
_entry.id   2afdbcb2b03b668190a01ee35bbe3e9b
#
_cell.length_a   1.000
_cell.length_b   1.000
_cell.length_c   1.000
_cell.angle_alpha   90.00
_cell.angle_beta   90.00
_cell.angle_gamma   90.00
#
_symmetry.space_group_name_H-M   'P 1'
#
loop_
_entity.id
_entity.type
_entity.pdbx_description
1 polymer ?
#
loop_
_entity_poly.entity_id
_entity_poly.type
_entity_poly.pdbx_seq_one_letter_code
_entity_poly.pdbx_strand_id
1 'polypeptide(L)'
;DDKWKRIKFTGWNVGQLVQDYRNFQPIKQNKTTDVCAIFQGKHNYNEDHKSRNDHLYTSHRNGLWNILEPLKSKYNMIYDRLPFQEYIKNLMNSKISFSPFGMGEICFRDFECMQYGTIMIKPNHDLVKTIPDIYEPGKTYIDVKYDWSDLEEKIDYILSNFDELNVEINENIRNKFIDGYDHNKLCLHWYNIFKNLSDIEES
;
A
#
# COMPACT_ATOMS: atom_id res chain seq x y z
N ASP A 1 31.66 -14.52 -0.40
CA ASP A 1 31.51 -13.66 0.77
C ASP A 1 30.27 -14.08 1.55
N ASP A 2 30.47 -14.83 2.64
CA ASP A 2 29.38 -15.47 3.41
C ASP A 2 28.58 -14.49 4.30
N LYS A 3 28.85 -13.20 4.24
CA LYS A 3 28.17 -12.18 5.06
C LYS A 3 26.66 -12.16 4.82
N TRP A 4 26.23 -12.43 3.60
CA TRP A 4 24.80 -12.42 3.26
C TRP A 4 24.01 -13.62 3.79
N LYS A 5 24.68 -14.73 4.13
CA LYS A 5 24.04 -15.91 4.75
C LYS A 5 23.48 -15.61 6.15
N ARG A 6 23.97 -14.54 6.81
CA ARG A 6 23.54 -14.11 8.14
C ARG A 6 22.33 -13.18 8.12
N ILE A 7 21.93 -12.68 6.95
CA ILE A 7 20.75 -11.82 6.82
C ILE A 7 19.50 -12.70 6.80
N LYS A 8 18.63 -12.50 7.76
CA LYS A 8 17.32 -13.16 7.84
C LYS A 8 16.22 -12.13 7.59
N PHE A 9 15.25 -12.51 6.79
CA PHE A 9 14.05 -11.69 6.61
C PHE A 9 13.18 -11.78 7.86
N THR A 10 12.94 -10.66 8.52
CA THR A 10 12.20 -10.61 9.77
C THR A 10 10.74 -10.25 9.59
N GLY A 11 10.33 -9.89 8.41
CA GLY A 11 9.00 -9.37 8.15
C GLY A 11 8.83 -7.92 8.61
N TRP A 12 7.74 -7.30 8.20
CA TRP A 12 7.41 -5.93 8.57
C TRP A 12 6.34 -5.93 9.65
N ASN A 13 6.62 -5.28 10.78
CA ASN A 13 5.66 -5.17 11.86
C ASN A 13 4.75 -3.97 11.59
N VAL A 14 3.56 -4.24 11.08
CA VAL A 14 2.51 -3.24 10.99
C VAL A 14 1.94 -3.04 12.38
N GLY A 15 1.86 -1.80 12.84
CA GLY A 15 1.30 -1.48 14.14
C GLY A 15 -0.09 -2.12 14.37
N GLN A 16 -0.46 -2.29 15.63
CA GLN A 16 -1.62 -3.06 16.10
C GLN A 16 -2.96 -2.78 15.39
N LEU A 17 -3.12 -1.57 14.84
CA LEU A 17 -4.36 -1.16 14.14
C LEU A 17 -4.58 -1.89 12.81
N VAL A 18 -3.52 -2.42 12.20
CA VAL A 18 -3.57 -3.03 10.87
C VAL A 18 -3.37 -4.54 10.90
N GLN A 19 -2.87 -5.08 12.02
CA GLN A 19 -2.60 -6.51 12.16
C GLN A 19 -3.85 -7.36 12.37
N ASP A 20 -4.95 -6.76 12.78
CA ASP A 20 -6.15 -7.51 13.08
C ASP A 20 -7.10 -7.46 11.87
N TYR A 21 -7.13 -8.56 11.09
CA TYR A 21 -8.07 -8.71 9.99
C TYR A 21 -9.54 -8.56 10.43
N ARG A 22 -9.84 -8.71 11.73
CA ARG A 22 -11.18 -8.46 12.29
C ARG A 22 -11.58 -6.99 12.20
N ASN A 23 -10.61 -6.08 12.06
CA ASN A 23 -10.83 -4.67 11.85
C ASN A 23 -11.10 -4.30 10.39
N PHE A 24 -11.02 -5.27 9.46
CA PHE A 24 -11.35 -5.01 8.07
C PHE A 24 -12.80 -4.60 7.94
N GLN A 25 -13.00 -3.45 7.29
CA GLN A 25 -14.34 -2.96 7.06
C GLN A 25 -15.09 -3.83 6.05
N PRO A 26 -16.43 -3.92 6.14
CA PRO A 26 -17.23 -4.57 5.11
C PRO A 26 -16.92 -3.99 3.73
N ILE A 27 -16.89 -4.85 2.70
CA ILE A 27 -16.67 -4.42 1.33
C ILE A 27 -17.84 -3.54 0.91
N LYS A 28 -17.57 -2.25 0.66
CA LYS A 28 -18.59 -1.28 0.26
C LYS A 28 -18.70 -1.24 -1.26
N GLN A 29 -19.85 -1.59 -1.80
CA GLN A 29 -20.12 -1.58 -3.24
C GLN A 29 -20.37 -0.16 -3.78
N ASN A 30 -21.23 0.61 -3.08
CA ASN A 30 -21.63 1.94 -3.53
C ASN A 30 -20.63 3.02 -3.11
N LYS A 31 -19.46 3.06 -3.75
CA LYS A 31 -18.47 4.10 -3.54
C LYS A 31 -18.74 5.28 -4.47
N THR A 32 -18.75 6.49 -3.93
CA THR A 32 -19.17 7.70 -4.64
C THR A 32 -18.00 8.50 -5.24
N THR A 33 -16.79 8.26 -4.79
CA THR A 33 -15.57 8.94 -5.25
C THR A 33 -14.76 7.98 -6.11
N ASP A 34 -14.28 8.45 -7.24
CA ASP A 34 -13.44 7.59 -8.10
C ASP A 34 -12.06 7.42 -7.49
N VAL A 35 -11.43 8.52 -7.06
CA VAL A 35 -10.01 8.51 -6.68
C VAL A 35 -9.77 9.29 -5.39
N CYS A 36 -9.09 8.66 -4.42
CA CYS A 36 -8.50 9.32 -3.26
C CYS A 36 -7.00 9.50 -3.48
N ALA A 37 -6.59 10.69 -3.91
CA ALA A 37 -5.20 11.04 -4.21
C ALA A 37 -4.54 11.84 -3.07
N ILE A 38 -4.87 11.51 -1.81
CA ILE A 38 -4.33 12.19 -0.63
C ILE A 38 -3.00 11.52 -0.24
N PHE A 39 -1.91 12.10 -0.66
CA PHE A 39 -0.55 11.70 -0.27
C PHE A 39 0.34 12.93 -0.19
N GLN A 40 1.42 12.82 0.58
CA GLN A 40 2.35 13.93 0.73
C GLN A 40 3.20 14.08 -0.55
N GLY A 41 3.12 15.25 -1.18
CA GLY A 41 3.87 15.63 -2.38
C GLY A 41 4.06 17.15 -2.41
N LYS A 42 4.70 17.69 -3.45
CA LYS A 42 5.03 19.12 -3.57
C LYS A 42 3.82 20.05 -3.41
N HIS A 43 2.65 19.61 -3.86
CA HIS A 43 1.39 20.37 -3.77
C HIS A 43 0.87 20.56 -2.34
N ASN A 44 1.39 19.80 -1.37
CA ASN A 44 0.95 19.79 0.03
C ASN A 44 2.05 20.27 1.00
N TYR A 45 3.20 20.75 0.49
CA TYR A 45 4.27 21.23 1.35
C TYR A 45 4.04 22.67 1.76
N ASN A 46 3.98 22.92 3.07
CA ASN A 46 4.23 24.24 3.61
C ASN A 46 5.73 24.57 3.49
N GLU A 47 6.07 25.85 3.35
CA GLU A 47 7.45 26.32 3.15
C GLU A 47 8.45 25.87 4.23
N ASP A 48 7.96 25.55 5.44
CA ASP A 48 8.77 25.09 6.57
C ASP A 48 9.43 23.70 6.38
N HIS A 49 9.06 22.96 5.33
CA HIS A 49 9.60 21.64 5.04
C HIS A 49 10.58 21.61 3.84
N LYS A 50 11.09 22.75 3.42
CA LYS A 50 12.05 22.87 2.31
C LYS A 50 13.30 21.99 2.46
N SER A 51 13.73 21.72 3.70
CA SER A 51 14.92 20.89 3.98
C SER A 51 14.74 19.39 3.78
N ARG A 52 13.50 18.91 3.54
CA ARG A 52 13.19 17.49 3.30
C ARG A 52 12.93 17.17 1.82
N ASN A 53 13.11 18.14 0.93
CA ASN A 53 12.65 18.05 -0.47
C ASN A 53 13.56 17.22 -1.40
N ASP A 54 14.72 16.76 -0.96
CA ASP A 54 15.72 16.11 -1.83
C ASP A 54 15.71 14.57 -1.71
N HIS A 55 14.67 13.99 -1.14
CA HIS A 55 14.58 12.53 -1.03
C HIS A 55 14.00 11.91 -2.32
N LEU A 56 14.52 10.75 -2.72
CA LEU A 56 14.06 9.98 -3.88
C LEU A 56 12.54 9.79 -3.91
N TYR A 57 11.91 9.58 -2.75
CA TYR A 57 10.47 9.40 -2.67
C TYR A 57 9.68 10.67 -3.01
N THR A 58 10.24 11.85 -2.75
CA THR A 58 9.61 13.14 -3.11
C THR A 58 9.51 13.28 -4.61
N SER A 59 10.56 12.96 -5.34
CA SER A 59 10.59 12.95 -6.80
C SER A 59 9.55 11.99 -7.37
N HIS A 60 9.50 10.78 -6.87
CA HIS A 60 8.53 9.76 -7.29
C HIS A 60 7.07 10.19 -7.04
N ARG A 61 6.77 10.78 -5.88
CA ARG A 61 5.45 11.31 -5.56
C ARG A 61 5.06 12.52 -6.37
N ASN A 62 6.03 13.39 -6.67
CA ASN A 62 5.80 14.52 -7.55
C ASN A 62 5.55 14.06 -9.00
N GLY A 63 6.21 13.01 -9.46
CA GLY A 63 5.93 12.36 -10.74
C GLY A 63 4.49 11.89 -10.83
N LEU A 64 4.01 11.18 -9.82
CA LEU A 64 2.60 10.78 -9.71
C LEU A 64 1.66 12.00 -9.78
N TRP A 65 1.98 13.04 -9.02
CA TRP A 65 1.14 14.25 -8.99
C TRP A 65 1.07 14.96 -10.34
N ASN A 66 2.19 15.07 -11.03
CA ASN A 66 2.22 15.70 -12.35
C ASN A 66 1.31 14.99 -13.37
N ILE A 67 1.13 13.68 -13.22
CA ILE A 67 0.20 12.90 -14.05
C ILE A 67 -1.24 13.06 -13.59
N LEU A 68 -1.49 13.09 -12.27
CA LEU A 68 -2.84 13.20 -11.73
C LEU A 68 -3.45 14.59 -11.90
N GLU A 69 -2.66 15.64 -11.87
CA GLU A 69 -3.15 17.01 -11.93
C GLU A 69 -4.03 17.30 -13.16
N PRO A 70 -3.63 16.97 -14.39
CA PRO A 70 -4.50 17.14 -15.56
C PRO A 70 -5.74 16.23 -15.54
N LEU A 71 -5.73 15.13 -14.79
CA LEU A 71 -6.83 14.17 -14.71
C LEU A 71 -7.92 14.56 -13.70
N LYS A 72 -7.74 15.64 -12.94
CA LYS A 72 -8.74 16.14 -11.98
C LYS A 72 -10.09 16.48 -12.62
N SER A 73 -10.09 16.86 -13.89
CA SER A 73 -11.33 17.16 -14.62
C SER A 73 -12.02 15.89 -15.16
N LYS A 74 -11.29 14.80 -15.28
CA LYS A 74 -11.79 13.52 -15.84
C LYS A 74 -12.43 12.64 -14.77
N TYR A 75 -11.89 12.62 -13.55
CA TYR A 75 -12.33 11.75 -12.47
C TYR A 75 -12.83 12.54 -11.27
N ASN A 76 -13.83 12.01 -10.57
CA ASN A 76 -14.23 12.53 -9.26
C ASN A 76 -13.13 12.23 -8.22
N MET A 77 -12.25 13.20 -7.99
CA MET A 77 -11.00 13.03 -7.25
C MET A 77 -10.94 13.91 -6.00
N ILE A 78 -10.54 13.30 -4.88
CA ILE A 78 -10.20 14.00 -3.63
C ILE A 78 -8.68 14.02 -3.50
N TYR A 79 -8.10 15.21 -3.34
CA TYR A 79 -6.64 15.40 -3.32
C TYR A 79 -6.15 16.38 -2.25
N ASP A 80 -7.05 17.13 -1.62
CA ASP A 80 -6.68 18.06 -0.55
C ASP A 80 -6.35 17.31 0.75
N ARG A 81 -5.43 17.88 1.52
CA ARG A 81 -5.09 17.34 2.83
C ARG A 81 -6.29 17.48 3.77
N LEU A 82 -6.66 16.36 4.38
CA LEU A 82 -7.79 16.28 5.32
C LEU A 82 -7.32 15.89 6.72
N PRO A 83 -8.06 16.25 7.77
CA PRO A 83 -7.93 15.63 9.09
C PRO A 83 -8.07 14.12 8.99
N PHE A 84 -7.37 13.37 9.85
CA PHE A 84 -7.28 11.90 9.74
C PHE A 84 -8.65 11.21 9.65
N GLN A 85 -9.61 11.60 10.48
CA GLN A 85 -10.94 10.98 10.47
C GLN A 85 -11.71 11.23 9.17
N GLU A 86 -11.55 12.41 8.58
CA GLU A 86 -12.15 12.75 7.29
C GLU A 86 -11.44 12.02 6.16
N TYR A 87 -10.12 11.93 6.23
CA TYR A 87 -9.33 11.14 5.28
C TYR A 87 -9.81 9.68 5.23
N ILE A 88 -9.98 9.02 6.38
CA ILE A 88 -10.45 7.64 6.44
C ILE A 88 -11.85 7.50 5.83
N LYS A 89 -12.79 8.41 6.15
CA LYS A 89 -14.13 8.40 5.54
C LYS A 89 -14.07 8.52 4.02
N ASN A 90 -13.23 9.41 3.52
CA ASN A 90 -13.06 9.60 2.08
C ASN A 90 -12.37 8.41 1.43
N LEU A 91 -11.36 7.81 2.08
CA LEU A 91 -10.71 6.60 1.61
C LEU A 91 -11.74 5.45 1.46
N MET A 92 -12.57 5.22 2.49
CA MET A 92 -13.63 4.20 2.45
C MET A 92 -14.68 4.42 1.35
N ASN A 93 -14.92 5.68 0.97
CA ASN A 93 -15.86 6.05 -0.08
C ASN A 93 -15.25 6.11 -1.48
N SER A 94 -13.94 5.95 -1.59
CA SER A 94 -13.21 6.01 -2.85
C SER A 94 -13.01 4.61 -3.43
N LYS A 95 -13.17 4.49 -4.74
CA LYS A 95 -12.90 3.25 -5.48
C LYS A 95 -11.42 2.93 -5.51
N ILE A 96 -10.58 3.94 -5.74
CA ILE A 96 -9.14 3.84 -5.96
C ILE A 96 -8.41 4.75 -4.97
N SER A 97 -7.25 4.31 -4.50
CA SER A 97 -6.25 5.18 -3.89
C SER A 97 -4.84 4.80 -4.35
N PHE A 98 -3.91 5.74 -4.24
CA PHE A 98 -2.52 5.54 -4.64
C PHE A 98 -1.63 5.34 -3.42
N SER A 99 -0.71 4.39 -3.52
CA SER A 99 0.34 4.21 -2.53
C SER A 99 1.73 4.36 -3.15
N PRO A 100 2.15 5.61 -3.47
CA PRO A 100 3.50 5.86 -3.91
C PRO A 100 4.50 5.55 -2.80
N PHE A 101 5.72 5.18 -3.19
CA PHE A 101 6.77 4.88 -2.22
C PHE A 101 7.02 6.05 -1.25
N GLY A 102 7.37 5.70 -0.03
CA GLY A 102 7.75 6.61 1.03
C GLY A 102 9.26 6.53 1.31
N MET A 103 9.63 6.48 2.58
CA MET A 103 11.02 6.20 3.00
C MET A 103 11.44 4.76 2.69
N GLY A 104 10.53 3.93 2.23
CA GLY A 104 10.67 2.58 1.73
C GLY A 104 9.51 2.24 0.82
N GLU A 105 9.53 1.04 0.27
CA GLU A 105 8.53 0.55 -0.67
C GLU A 105 7.19 0.27 0.02
N ILE A 106 7.22 -0.09 1.30
CA ILE A 106 6.02 -0.38 2.10
C ILE A 106 5.60 0.87 2.87
N CYS A 107 4.34 1.24 2.75
CA CYS A 107 3.77 2.41 3.39
C CYS A 107 2.56 2.05 4.28
N PHE A 108 2.27 2.85 5.29
CA PHE A 108 1.03 2.69 6.07
C PHE A 108 -0.23 2.71 5.20
N ARG A 109 -0.21 3.48 4.13
CA ARG A 109 -1.30 3.56 3.17
C ARG A 109 -1.64 2.24 2.50
N ASP A 110 -0.66 1.37 2.30
CA ASP A 110 -0.91 0.04 1.75
C ASP A 110 -1.95 -0.69 2.62
N PHE A 111 -1.71 -0.67 3.91
CA PHE A 111 -2.57 -1.32 4.89
C PHE A 111 -3.91 -0.58 5.11
N GLU A 112 -3.89 0.75 5.05
CA GLU A 112 -5.11 1.55 5.12
C GLU A 112 -6.02 1.21 3.93
N CYS A 113 -5.50 1.15 2.70
CA CYS A 113 -6.28 0.74 1.53
C CYS A 113 -6.86 -0.65 1.71
N MET A 114 -6.03 -1.61 2.14
CA MET A 114 -6.44 -3.00 2.36
C MET A 114 -7.50 -3.11 3.45
N GLN A 115 -7.31 -2.42 4.57
CA GLN A 115 -8.24 -2.47 5.71
C GLN A 115 -9.59 -1.84 5.41
N TYR A 116 -9.60 -0.76 4.66
CA TYR A 116 -10.81 0.00 4.36
C TYR A 116 -11.46 -0.36 3.02
N GLY A 117 -10.94 -1.36 2.35
CA GLY A 117 -11.53 -1.91 1.13
C GLY A 117 -11.45 -0.97 -0.06
N THR A 118 -10.35 -0.24 -0.22
CA THR A 118 -10.10 0.65 -1.36
C THR A 118 -9.07 -0.02 -2.27
N ILE A 119 -9.36 -0.11 -3.57
CA ILE A 119 -8.41 -0.69 -4.52
C ILE A 119 -7.16 0.18 -4.57
N MET A 120 -6.02 -0.42 -4.27
CA MET A 120 -4.74 0.25 -4.24
C MET A 120 -4.06 0.18 -5.61
N ILE A 121 -3.61 1.32 -6.13
CA ILE A 121 -2.64 1.39 -7.22
C ILE A 121 -1.26 1.69 -6.62
N LYS A 122 -0.28 0.88 -6.97
CA LYS A 122 1.08 0.96 -6.42
C LYS A 122 2.09 0.52 -7.48
N PRO A 123 3.32 1.08 -7.50
CA PRO A 123 4.37 0.55 -8.34
C PRO A 123 4.62 -0.93 -8.09
N ASN A 124 4.95 -1.67 -9.16
CA ASN A 124 5.19 -3.10 -9.09
C ASN A 124 6.16 -3.46 -7.95
N HIS A 125 5.82 -4.50 -7.20
CA HIS A 125 6.50 -4.92 -5.96
C HIS A 125 7.29 -6.22 -6.11
N ASP A 126 7.44 -6.77 -7.32
CA ASP A 126 8.04 -8.08 -7.57
C ASP A 126 9.49 -8.22 -7.08
N LEU A 127 10.20 -7.10 -6.96
CA LEU A 127 11.58 -7.07 -6.45
C LEU A 127 11.66 -6.98 -4.92
N VAL A 128 10.55 -6.78 -4.24
CA VAL A 128 10.48 -6.59 -2.78
C VAL A 128 9.91 -7.83 -2.13
N LYS A 129 10.73 -8.51 -1.33
CA LYS A 129 10.26 -9.63 -0.52
C LYS A 129 9.68 -9.14 0.79
N THR A 130 8.45 -9.52 1.09
CA THR A 130 7.77 -9.22 2.34
C THR A 130 7.41 -10.50 3.09
N ILE A 131 7.30 -10.42 4.41
CA ILE A 131 6.82 -11.49 5.26
C ILE A 131 5.83 -10.90 6.26
N PRO A 132 4.55 -11.29 6.21
CA PRO A 132 3.95 -12.16 5.19
C PRO A 132 3.94 -11.50 3.81
N ASP A 133 3.91 -12.31 2.76
CA ASP A 133 3.82 -11.83 1.39
C ASP A 133 2.35 -11.56 1.04
N ILE A 134 1.98 -10.29 1.13
CA ILE A 134 0.63 -9.80 0.87
C ILE A 134 0.49 -9.07 -0.46
N TYR A 135 1.59 -8.88 -1.18
CA TYR A 135 1.60 -8.13 -2.43
C TYR A 135 1.59 -9.06 -3.64
N GLU A 136 0.42 -9.27 -4.23
CA GLU A 136 0.26 -9.98 -5.49
C GLU A 136 -0.35 -9.04 -6.53
N PRO A 137 0.42 -8.64 -7.58
CA PRO A 137 -0.09 -7.79 -8.66
C PRO A 137 -1.35 -8.38 -9.30
N GLY A 138 -2.35 -7.54 -9.52
CA GLY A 138 -3.65 -7.93 -10.07
C GLY A 138 -4.57 -8.68 -9.11
N LYS A 139 -4.10 -9.07 -7.91
CA LYS A 139 -4.90 -9.82 -6.94
C LYS A 139 -5.13 -9.07 -5.62
N THR A 140 -4.10 -8.43 -5.08
CA THR A 140 -4.22 -7.69 -3.82
C THR A 140 -4.03 -6.18 -4.02
N TYR A 141 -3.51 -5.80 -5.15
CA TYR A 141 -3.38 -4.41 -5.61
C TYR A 141 -3.27 -4.41 -7.14
N ILE A 142 -3.48 -3.27 -7.75
CA ILE A 142 -3.21 -3.06 -9.17
C ILE A 142 -1.83 -2.43 -9.31
N ASP A 143 -0.94 -3.12 -10.00
CA ASP A 143 0.40 -2.63 -10.26
C ASP A 143 0.44 -1.61 -11.38
N VAL A 144 1.39 -0.71 -11.28
CA VAL A 144 1.67 0.34 -12.26
C VAL A 144 3.18 0.44 -12.44
N LYS A 145 3.61 0.94 -13.59
CA LYS A 145 5.03 1.20 -13.84
C LYS A 145 5.58 2.23 -12.85
N TYR A 146 6.85 2.12 -12.53
CA TYR A 146 7.52 3.01 -11.58
C TYR A 146 7.43 4.49 -11.97
N ASP A 147 7.42 4.79 -13.26
CA ASP A 147 7.31 6.14 -13.83
C ASP A 147 5.87 6.64 -13.99
N TRP A 148 4.89 5.83 -13.57
CA TRP A 148 3.46 6.09 -13.68
C TRP A 148 2.92 6.24 -15.10
N SER A 149 3.67 5.84 -16.13
CA SER A 149 3.32 6.08 -17.54
C SER A 149 2.06 5.36 -18.01
N ASP A 150 1.62 4.32 -17.30
CA ASP A 150 0.39 3.55 -17.56
C ASP A 150 -0.75 3.84 -16.56
N LEU A 151 -0.60 4.88 -15.74
CA LEU A 151 -1.52 5.17 -14.64
C LEU A 151 -2.96 5.41 -15.09
N GLU A 152 -3.14 6.23 -16.13
CA GLU A 152 -4.49 6.55 -16.62
C GLU A 152 -5.21 5.31 -17.15
N GLU A 153 -4.52 4.46 -17.90
CA GLU A 153 -5.05 3.17 -18.37
C GLU A 153 -5.50 2.29 -17.21
N LYS A 154 -4.69 2.22 -16.13
CA LYS A 154 -5.03 1.43 -14.92
C LYS A 154 -6.24 2.00 -14.18
N ILE A 155 -6.36 3.32 -14.09
CA ILE A 155 -7.54 3.98 -13.50
C ILE A 155 -8.80 3.63 -14.32
N ASP A 156 -8.76 3.82 -15.63
CA ASP A 156 -9.89 3.53 -16.52
C ASP A 156 -10.28 2.04 -16.46
N TYR A 157 -9.30 1.14 -16.42
CA TYR A 157 -9.53 -0.29 -16.26
C TYR A 157 -10.27 -0.62 -14.95
N ILE A 158 -9.81 -0.07 -13.82
CA ILE A 158 -10.44 -0.32 -12.53
C ILE A 158 -11.86 0.25 -12.51
N LEU A 159 -12.06 1.47 -12.99
CA LEU A 159 -13.37 2.12 -12.95
C LEU A 159 -14.39 1.38 -13.84
N SER A 160 -13.95 0.84 -14.97
CA SER A 160 -14.79 0.08 -15.89
C SER A 160 -15.18 -1.31 -15.37
N ASN A 161 -14.38 -1.89 -14.46
CA ASN A 161 -14.56 -3.23 -13.91
C ASN A 161 -14.72 -3.21 -12.39
N PHE A 162 -15.14 -2.07 -11.82
CA PHE A 162 -15.03 -1.84 -10.37
C PHE A 162 -15.78 -2.86 -9.53
N ASP A 163 -17.01 -3.20 -9.89
CA ASP A 163 -17.86 -4.06 -9.06
C ASP A 163 -17.27 -5.46 -8.87
N GLU A 164 -16.68 -6.02 -9.91
CA GLU A 164 -16.01 -7.32 -9.87
C GLU A 164 -14.67 -7.24 -9.15
N LEU A 165 -13.80 -6.30 -9.57
CA LEU A 165 -12.47 -6.11 -8.98
C LEU A 165 -12.54 -5.76 -7.50
N ASN A 166 -13.51 -4.97 -7.08
CA ASN A 166 -13.67 -4.57 -5.68
C ASN A 166 -13.93 -5.79 -4.77
N VAL A 167 -14.74 -6.74 -5.22
CA VAL A 167 -14.99 -7.97 -4.47
C VAL A 167 -13.75 -8.85 -4.48
N GLU A 168 -13.24 -9.18 -5.67
CA GLU A 168 -12.13 -10.10 -5.85
C GLU A 168 -10.86 -9.66 -5.08
N ILE A 169 -10.45 -8.41 -5.27
CA ILE A 169 -9.23 -7.87 -4.63
C ILE A 169 -9.39 -7.87 -3.11
N ASN A 170 -10.53 -7.42 -2.58
CA ASN A 170 -10.72 -7.37 -1.15
C ASN A 170 -10.84 -8.74 -0.49
N GLU A 171 -11.41 -9.74 -1.17
CA GLU A 171 -11.41 -11.13 -0.69
C GLU A 171 -10.02 -11.72 -0.69
N ASN A 172 -9.24 -11.51 -1.75
CA ASN A 172 -7.85 -11.95 -1.82
C ASN A 172 -7.00 -11.33 -0.71
N ILE A 173 -7.14 -10.01 -0.46
CA ILE A 173 -6.48 -9.32 0.64
C ILE A 173 -6.82 -9.98 1.98
N ARG A 174 -8.10 -10.20 2.27
CA ARG A 174 -8.55 -10.83 3.53
C ARG A 174 -7.95 -12.21 3.71
N ASN A 175 -7.98 -13.03 2.69
CA ASN A 175 -7.41 -14.37 2.71
C ASN A 175 -5.90 -14.34 2.99
N LYS A 176 -5.18 -13.43 2.34
CA LYS A 176 -3.74 -13.22 2.59
C LYS A 176 -3.44 -12.76 4.02
N PHE A 177 -4.27 -11.88 4.58
CA PHE A 177 -4.11 -11.43 5.97
C PHE A 177 -4.43 -12.52 6.97
N ILE A 178 -5.52 -13.29 6.77
CA ILE A 178 -5.87 -14.42 7.64
C ILE A 178 -4.73 -15.45 7.64
N ASP A 179 -4.18 -15.77 6.47
CA ASP A 179 -3.12 -16.77 6.34
C ASP A 179 -1.77 -16.26 6.82
N GLY A 180 -1.41 -15.03 6.43
CA GLY A 180 -0.09 -14.45 6.68
C GLY A 180 0.11 -13.88 8.08
N TYR A 181 -0.95 -13.34 8.70
CA TYR A 181 -0.91 -12.74 10.04
C TYR A 181 -1.53 -13.66 11.10
N ASP A 182 -1.64 -14.95 10.84
CA ASP A 182 -1.94 -15.93 11.88
C ASP A 182 -0.87 -15.87 12.97
N HIS A 183 -1.32 -15.67 14.21
CA HIS A 183 -0.43 -15.46 15.35
C HIS A 183 0.55 -16.63 15.55
N ASN A 184 0.09 -17.86 15.38
CA ASN A 184 0.92 -19.05 15.57
C ASN A 184 1.97 -19.16 14.47
N LYS A 185 1.60 -18.86 13.22
CA LYS A 185 2.53 -18.85 12.08
C LYS A 185 3.62 -17.79 12.25
N LEU A 186 3.24 -16.59 12.69
CA LEU A 186 4.20 -15.51 12.96
C LEU A 186 5.12 -15.85 14.13
N CYS A 187 4.58 -16.40 15.23
CA CYS A 187 5.39 -16.85 16.36
C CYS A 187 6.37 -17.95 15.95
N LEU A 188 5.93 -18.93 15.18
CA LEU A 188 6.78 -19.99 14.66
C LEU A 188 7.86 -19.45 13.73
N HIS A 189 7.52 -18.51 12.87
CA HIS A 189 8.48 -17.83 11.98
C HIS A 189 9.60 -17.15 12.79
N TRP A 190 9.24 -16.33 13.77
CA TRP A 190 10.21 -15.66 14.65
C TRP A 190 11.02 -16.65 15.47
N TYR A 191 10.39 -17.68 16.04
CA TYR A 191 11.08 -18.74 16.78
C TYR A 191 12.16 -19.40 15.91
N ASN A 192 11.84 -19.74 14.67
CA ASN A 192 12.81 -20.37 13.75
C ASN A 192 13.95 -19.42 13.39
N ILE A 193 13.68 -18.10 13.25
CA ILE A 193 14.75 -17.11 13.04
C ILE A 193 15.71 -17.10 14.23
N PHE A 194 15.21 -16.99 15.46
CA PHE A 194 16.03 -16.94 16.67
C PHE A 194 16.79 -18.23 16.89
N LYS A 195 16.15 -19.38 16.72
CA LYS A 195 16.80 -20.67 16.83
C LYS A 195 17.97 -20.81 15.86
N ASN A 196 17.77 -20.47 14.58
CA ASN A 196 18.83 -20.53 13.59
C ASN A 196 19.96 -19.52 13.86
N LEU A 197 19.71 -18.43 14.57
CA LEU A 197 20.76 -17.49 14.98
C LEU A 197 21.61 -18.06 16.13
N SER A 198 21.00 -18.76 17.10
CA SER A 198 21.74 -19.41 18.18
C SER A 198 22.67 -20.52 17.68
N ASP A 199 22.22 -21.30 16.69
CA ASP A 199 23.04 -22.39 16.09
C ASP A 199 24.27 -21.87 15.32
N ILE A 200 24.30 -20.58 14.98
CA ILE A 200 25.45 -19.93 14.29
C ILE A 200 26.53 -19.47 15.30
N GLU A 201 26.15 -19.18 16.54
CA GLU A 201 27.13 -18.77 17.57
C GLU A 201 27.92 -19.96 18.16
N GLU A 202 27.40 -21.17 18.01
CA GLU A 202 28.05 -22.40 18.50
C GLU A 202 28.95 -23.08 17.45
N SER A 203 29.05 -22.55 16.24
CA SER A 203 29.87 -23.09 15.12
C SER A 203 31.05 -22.16 14.78
#